data_f1ccac9390e938d3a6b08051beeb365e
#
_entry.id   f1ccac9390e938d3a6b08051beeb365e
#
_cell.length_a   1.000
_cell.length_b   1.000
_cell.length_c   1.000
_cell.angle_alpha   90.00
_cell.angle_beta   90.00
_cell.angle_gamma   90.00
#
_symmetry.space_group_name_H-M   'P 1'
#
loop_
_entity.id
_entity.type
_entity.pdbx_description
1 polymer ?
#
loop_
_entity_poly.entity_id
_entity_poly.type
_entity_poly.pdbx_seq_one_letter_code
_entity_poly.pdbx_strand_id
1 'polypeptide(L)'
;DGIPLVPKQSKRVRLHLTSYILTGQIHYHRGRHWRNALDSVFSFFPITNVEITLRISGIKYEAPYVAVNKEHVSSVEEIDSVKGIRI
;
A
#
# COMPACT_ATOMS: atom_id res chain seq x y z
N ASP A 1 30.07 -4.20 -7.64
CA ASP A 1 29.63 -3.91 -7.46
C ASP A 1 28.91 -3.54 -8.04
N GLY A 2 28.57 -3.31 -8.06
CA GLY A 2 27.71 -2.58 -8.52
C GLY A 2 26.56 -3.03 -9.22
N ILE A 3 25.83 -3.72 -8.65
CA ILE A 3 24.57 -3.96 -9.28
C ILE A 3 23.77 -2.72 -9.16
N PRO A 4 23.43 -2.13 -10.27
CA PRO A 4 22.61 -0.96 -10.21
C PRO A 4 21.25 -1.36 -9.69
N LEU A 5 20.88 -0.77 -8.64
CA LEU A 5 19.55 -0.97 -8.14
C LEU A 5 18.63 -0.08 -8.93
N VAL A 6 17.62 -0.68 -9.48
CA VAL A 6 16.57 0.12 -10.07
C VAL A 6 15.83 0.75 -8.91
N PRO A 7 15.87 2.04 -8.78
CA PRO A 7 15.22 2.67 -7.64
C PRO A 7 13.73 2.37 -7.65
N LYS A 8 13.23 1.97 -6.53
CA LYS A 8 11.81 1.83 -6.35
C LYS A 8 11.31 2.99 -5.55
N GLN A 9 10.13 3.39 -5.83
CA GLN A 9 9.45 4.42 -5.08
C GLN A 9 8.32 3.78 -4.30
N SER A 10 7.87 4.47 -3.31
CA SER A 10 6.75 4.00 -2.55
C SER A 10 5.74 5.13 -2.38
N LYS A 11 4.50 4.74 -2.23
CA LYS A 11 3.42 5.68 -2.02
C LYS A 11 2.55 5.14 -0.91
N ARG A 12 2.17 6.01 -0.01
CA ARG A 12 1.29 5.60 1.06
C ARG A 12 -0.13 5.58 0.56
N VAL A 13 -0.78 4.46 0.75
CA VAL A 13 -2.15 4.27 0.25
C VAL A 13 -3.00 3.65 1.34
N ARG A 14 -4.29 3.85 1.23
CA ARG A 14 -5.27 3.18 2.06
C ARG A 14 -6.13 2.33 1.17
N LEU A 15 -6.18 1.05 1.50
CA LEU A 15 -6.94 0.07 0.73
C LEU A 15 -8.17 -0.31 1.53
N HIS A 16 -9.31 -0.24 0.89
CA HIS A 16 -10.57 -0.59 1.52
C HIS A 16 -10.99 -1.96 1.05
N LEU A 17 -11.09 -2.89 1.98
CA LEU A 17 -11.56 -4.23 1.73
C LEU A 17 -12.86 -4.42 2.51
N THR A 18 -13.52 -5.54 2.30
CA THR A 18 -14.81 -5.77 2.95
C THR A 18 -14.72 -5.70 4.47
N SER A 19 -13.73 -6.36 5.04
CA SER A 19 -13.63 -6.46 6.49
C SER A 19 -12.49 -5.64 7.08
N TYR A 20 -11.62 -5.11 6.25
CA TYR A 20 -10.41 -4.44 6.71
C TYR A 20 -10.18 -3.15 5.96
N ILE A 21 -9.46 -2.26 6.63
CA ILE A 21 -8.85 -1.11 5.96
C ILE A 21 -7.36 -1.27 6.20
N LEU A 22 -6.58 -1.26 5.14
CA LEU A 22 -5.14 -1.41 5.21
C LEU A 22 -4.48 -0.11 4.79
N THR A 23 -3.64 0.42 5.65
CA THR A 23 -2.88 1.62 5.31
C THR A 23 -1.42 1.25 5.30
N GLY A 24 -0.75 1.46 4.19
CA GLY A 24 0.64 1.08 4.08
C GLY A 24 1.27 1.63 2.84
N GLN A 25 2.45 1.14 2.53
CA GLN A 25 3.21 1.62 1.39
C GLN A 25 3.18 0.61 0.27
N ILE A 26 2.77 1.07 -0.89
CA ILE A 26 2.84 0.28 -2.10
C ILE A 26 4.12 0.71 -2.83
N HIS A 27 4.82 -0.27 -3.40
CA HIS A 27 6.09 -0.02 -4.05
C HIS A 27 5.92 -0.14 -5.56
N TYR A 28 6.58 0.73 -6.29
CA TYR A 28 6.45 0.73 -7.73
C TYR A 28 7.77 1.20 -8.34
N HIS A 29 7.94 0.92 -9.61
CA HIS A 29 9.16 1.29 -10.30
C HIS A 29 9.15 2.75 -10.65
N ARG A 30 10.32 3.34 -10.61
CA ARG A 30 10.49 4.72 -10.99
C ARG A 30 10.01 4.90 -12.43
N GLY A 31 9.33 6.01 -12.66
CA GLY A 31 8.82 6.27 -13.99
C GLY A 31 7.46 5.68 -14.26
N ARG A 32 6.94 4.91 -13.31
CA ARG A 32 5.60 4.37 -13.44
C ARG A 32 4.72 4.96 -12.38
N HIS A 33 3.43 4.92 -12.63
CA HIS A 33 2.47 5.38 -11.64
C HIS A 33 2.24 4.24 -10.63
N TRP A 34 2.02 4.60 -9.38
CA TRP A 34 1.84 3.58 -8.35
C TRP A 34 0.63 2.69 -8.62
N ARG A 35 -0.37 3.19 -9.33
CA ARG A 35 -1.53 2.36 -9.65
C ARG A 35 -1.18 1.20 -10.55
N ASN A 36 -0.06 1.28 -11.26
CA ASN A 36 0.35 0.16 -12.10
C ASN A 36 0.67 -1.09 -11.28
N ALA A 37 1.02 -0.91 -10.02
CA ALA A 37 1.26 -2.06 -9.17
C ALA A 37 -0.03 -2.83 -8.91
N LEU A 38 -1.16 -2.14 -8.97
CA LEU A 38 -2.45 -2.79 -8.77
C LEU A 38 -2.94 -3.49 -10.02
N ASP A 39 -2.38 -3.13 -11.17
CA ASP A 39 -2.77 -3.73 -12.44
C ASP A 39 -1.87 -4.88 -12.83
N SER A 40 -1.10 -5.37 -11.88
CA SER A 40 -0.22 -6.50 -12.12
C SER A 40 -1.03 -7.71 -12.54
N VAL A 41 -0.38 -8.59 -13.31
CA VAL A 41 -1.01 -9.85 -13.68
C VAL A 41 -1.13 -10.77 -12.48
N PHE A 42 -0.42 -10.49 -11.41
CA PHE A 42 -0.48 -11.33 -10.22
C PHE A 42 -1.73 -11.00 -9.42
N SER A 43 -2.27 -12.02 -8.77
CA SER A 43 -3.46 -11.82 -7.95
C SER A 43 -3.16 -11.08 -6.67
N PHE A 44 -1.92 -11.16 -6.20
CA PHE A 44 -1.53 -10.54 -4.94
C PHE A 44 -0.47 -9.49 -5.17
N PHE A 45 -0.49 -8.45 -4.38
CA PHE A 45 0.58 -7.48 -4.37
C PHE A 45 0.96 -7.17 -2.93
N PRO A 46 2.23 -6.80 -2.70
CA PRO A 46 2.69 -6.55 -1.34
C PRO A 46 2.53 -5.10 -0.96
N ILE A 47 2.20 -4.87 0.30
CA ILE A 47 2.36 -3.55 0.90
C ILE A 47 3.16 -3.72 2.17
N THR A 48 3.85 -2.67 2.55
CA THR A 48 4.75 -2.72 3.71
C THR A 48 4.38 -1.64 4.71
N ASN A 49 4.85 -1.82 5.93
CA ASN A 49 4.57 -0.90 7.03
C ASN A 49 3.07 -0.66 7.16
N VAL A 50 2.34 -1.74 7.39
CA VAL A 50 0.91 -1.74 7.24
C VAL A 50 0.21 -1.60 8.57
N GLU A 51 -0.76 -0.70 8.62
CA GLU A 51 -1.72 -0.66 9.70
C GLU A 51 -2.99 -1.33 9.20
N ILE A 52 -3.44 -2.32 9.92
CA ILE A 52 -4.64 -3.09 9.58
C ILE A 52 -5.72 -2.70 10.56
N THR A 53 -6.82 -2.19 10.05
CA THR A 53 -7.96 -1.83 10.90
C THR A 53 -9.12 -2.76 10.59
N LEU A 54 -9.62 -3.43 11.60
CA LEU A 54 -10.82 -4.21 11.46
C LEU A 54 -12.00 -3.26 11.42
N ARG A 55 -12.81 -3.34 10.36
CA ARG A 55 -13.87 -2.38 10.20
C ARG A 55 -14.92 -2.46 11.29
N ILE A 56 -15.24 -3.68 11.68
CA ILE A 56 -16.35 -3.86 12.59
C ILE A 56 -16.03 -3.41 14.01
N SER A 57 -14.79 -3.51 14.43
CA SER A 57 -14.42 -3.20 15.81
C SER A 57 -13.53 -1.98 15.93
N GLY A 58 -12.90 -1.56 14.86
CA GLY A 58 -11.93 -0.51 14.91
C GLY A 58 -10.59 -0.91 15.49
N ILE A 59 -10.42 -2.17 15.82
CA ILE A 59 -9.16 -2.65 16.37
C ILE A 59 -8.09 -2.56 15.31
N LYS A 60 -6.90 -2.16 15.70
CA LYS A 60 -5.79 -1.97 14.78
C LYS A 60 -4.65 -2.89 15.10
N TYR A 61 -4.02 -3.38 14.05
CA TYR A 61 -2.82 -4.18 14.13
C TYR A 61 -1.79 -3.58 13.21
N GLU A 62 -0.55 -3.92 13.42
CA GLU A 62 0.52 -3.49 12.54
C GLU A 62 1.26 -4.70 12.04
N ALA A 63 1.69 -4.62 10.79
CA ALA A 63 2.47 -5.68 10.19
C ALA A 63 3.50 -5.06 9.27
N PRO A 64 4.70 -5.64 9.20
CA PRO A 64 5.71 -5.10 8.29
C PRO A 64 5.37 -5.39 6.83
N TYR A 65 4.53 -6.36 6.59
CA TYR A 65 4.27 -6.81 5.23
C TYR A 65 2.92 -7.51 5.18
N VAL A 66 2.15 -7.20 4.14
CA VAL A 66 0.89 -7.88 3.89
C VAL A 66 0.78 -8.13 2.39
N ALA A 67 0.47 -9.36 2.01
CA ALA A 67 0.16 -9.67 0.63
C ALA A 67 -1.34 -9.50 0.44
N VAL A 68 -1.72 -8.59 -0.42
CA VAL A 68 -3.11 -8.21 -0.61
C VAL A 68 -3.63 -8.83 -1.89
N ASN A 69 -4.76 -9.53 -1.79
CA ASN A 69 -5.44 -10.03 -2.96
C ASN A 69 -6.17 -8.86 -3.61
N LYS A 70 -5.75 -8.51 -4.81
CA LYS A 70 -6.29 -7.32 -5.44
C LYS A 70 -7.78 -7.42 -5.72
N GLU A 71 -8.31 -8.62 -5.82
CA GLU A 71 -9.74 -8.77 -6.06
C GLU A 71 -10.57 -8.45 -4.84
N HIS A 72 -9.95 -8.39 -3.68
CA HIS A 72 -10.68 -8.05 -2.47
C HIS A 72 -10.67 -6.56 -2.19
N VAL A 73 -10.00 -5.79 -3.00
CA VAL A 73 -9.87 -4.35 -2.78
C VAL A 73 -11.04 -3.65 -3.44
N SER A 74 -11.83 -2.94 -2.65
CA SER A 74 -12.99 -2.21 -3.16
C SER A 74 -12.57 -0.85 -3.68
N SER A 75 -11.67 -0.19 -2.99
CA SER A 75 -11.22 1.12 -3.41
C SER A 75 -9.85 1.40 -2.83
N VAL A 76 -9.17 2.35 -3.43
CA VAL A 76 -7.82 2.74 -3.04
C VAL A 76 -7.80 4.24 -2.97
N GLU A 77 -7.26 4.78 -1.89
CA GLU A 77 -7.02 6.21 -1.84
C GLU A 77 -5.57 6.47 -1.54
N GLU A 78 -5.06 7.50 -2.16
CA GLU A 78 -3.70 7.93 -1.93
C GLU A 78 -3.70 8.79 -0.68
N ILE A 79 -2.76 8.53 0.20
CA ILE A 79 -2.66 9.29 1.42
C ILE A 79 -1.41 10.12 1.34
N ASP A 80 -1.58 11.42 1.35
CA ASP A 80 -0.42 12.28 1.36
C ASP A 80 0.30 12.11 2.65
N SER A 81 1.61 12.05 2.55
CA SER A 81 2.34 12.03 3.76
C SER A 81 2.13 13.37 4.43
N VAL A 82 2.32 13.32 5.68
CA VAL A 82 2.00 14.43 6.51
C VAL A 82 2.93 15.58 6.39
N LYS A 83 3.90 15.42 5.60
CA LYS A 83 4.92 16.38 5.47
C LYS A 83 4.41 17.76 5.33
N GLY A 84 3.40 18.08 5.01
CA GLY A 84 3.01 19.45 4.86
C GLY A 84 2.45 20.10 6.08
N ILE A 85 2.31 19.35 7.10
CA ILE A 85 1.64 19.89 8.27
C ILE A 85 2.61 20.71 9.08
N ARG A 86 2.24 21.92 9.28
CA ARG A 86 3.01 22.81 10.13
C ARG A 86 2.05 23.56 10.97
N ILE A 87 2.33 23.50 12.17
CA ILE A 87 1.45 24.22 13.08
C ILE A 87 2.23 25.34 13.69
#